data_111795dda598d759307567fbd18aeb51
#
_entry.id   111795dda598d759307567fbd18aeb51
#
_cell.length_a   1.000
_cell.length_b   1.000
_cell.length_c   1.000
_cell.angle_alpha   90.00
_cell.angle_beta   90.00
_cell.angle_gamma   90.00
#
_symmetry.space_group_name_H-M   'P 1'
#
loop_
_entity.id
_entity.type
_entity.pdbx_description
1 polymer ?
#
loop_
_entity_poly.entity_id
_entity_poly.type
_entity_poly.pdbx_seq_one_letter_code
_entity_poly.pdbx_strand_id
1 'polypeptide(L)'
;MVAQESLAGKRILVVEDDYYTVTELASRLEAMAAVVAGAAPGVDEALELIASTPDLDGVILDINLGGEMSFPVADELERLGLPFVFATAYNPEVVPARHADKIVLRKPFDEEGLAVGLSNAAHPRAVSIEQATRNQILGLLPTSIVHELLPMLRVIRMPRGAVLEVANQTISRVYFPIDCIASLVAVGTAGTRIETGLLGNEGMTGTGIALGDNRTPHELINQIEGDTLVMAARDFEEALATFPELDLLAGRFARSLGIQVSHTALANGKFDVRTRLARWLLMVDDRSATSAFGLTHEYLSIMLGARRSSVTEALHVLEGEHLVRSTRNHLEIRDRPQLLVFAGESYGTPEAEHRRLMALPLHSRRAGCRPAALA
;
A
#
# COMPACT_ATOMS: atom_id res chain seq x y z
N MET A 1 -8.27 -4.77 20.45
CA MET A 1 -7.12 -5.69 20.48
C MET A 1 -7.35 -6.68 19.34
N VAL A 2 -6.81 -6.40 18.17
CA VAL A 2 -6.78 -7.34 17.04
C VAL A 2 -5.76 -8.41 17.42
N ALA A 3 -6.09 -9.68 17.29
CA ALA A 3 -5.16 -10.77 17.55
C ALA A 3 -3.95 -10.57 16.63
N GLN A 4 -2.80 -10.30 17.22
CA GLN A 4 -1.52 -10.24 16.53
C GLN A 4 -1.32 -11.63 15.93
N GLU A 5 -1.33 -11.71 14.60
CA GLU A 5 -1.10 -12.97 13.89
C GLU A 5 0.34 -13.38 14.20
N SER A 6 0.48 -14.43 15.02
CA SER A 6 1.76 -14.86 15.58
C SER A 6 2.41 -15.88 14.65
N LEU A 7 3.67 -15.67 14.30
CA LEU A 7 4.51 -16.68 13.66
C LEU A 7 5.09 -17.70 14.65
N ALA A 8 4.72 -17.64 15.93
CA ALA A 8 5.24 -18.52 16.96
C ALA A 8 5.03 -20.00 16.59
N GLY A 9 6.13 -20.76 16.57
CA GLY A 9 6.15 -22.17 16.20
C GLY A 9 6.03 -22.45 14.69
N LYS A 10 5.80 -21.45 13.85
CA LYS A 10 5.74 -21.59 12.40
C LYS A 10 7.12 -21.85 11.80
N ARG A 11 7.19 -22.80 10.87
CA ARG A 11 8.42 -23.21 10.18
C ARG A 11 8.55 -22.43 8.87
N ILE A 12 9.49 -21.50 8.84
CA ILE A 12 9.68 -20.56 7.72
C ILE A 12 11.00 -20.86 7.01
N LEU A 13 10.94 -21.03 5.70
CA LEU A 13 12.11 -21.11 4.83
C LEU A 13 12.48 -19.70 4.35
N VAL A 14 13.78 -19.38 4.34
CA VAL A 14 14.31 -18.13 3.80
C VAL A 14 15.07 -18.45 2.52
N VAL A 15 14.68 -17.84 1.39
CA VAL A 15 15.35 -17.96 0.10
C VAL A 15 15.96 -16.61 -0.27
N GLU A 16 17.28 -16.49 -0.14
CA GLU A 16 18.03 -15.24 -0.19
C GLU A 16 19.51 -15.52 -0.42
N ASP A 17 20.15 -14.84 -1.35
CA ASP A 17 21.57 -15.03 -1.69
C ASP A 17 22.54 -14.21 -0.83
N ASP A 18 22.07 -13.11 -0.22
CA ASP A 18 22.89 -12.30 0.66
C ASP A 18 22.94 -12.84 2.10
N TYR A 19 24.11 -13.30 2.51
CA TYR A 19 24.31 -13.88 3.84
C TYR A 19 23.93 -12.96 5.02
N TYR A 20 24.16 -11.66 4.89
CA TYR A 20 23.82 -10.70 5.96
C TYR A 20 22.31 -10.54 6.07
N THR A 21 21.62 -10.48 4.93
CA THR A 21 20.15 -10.43 4.88
C THR A 21 19.55 -11.71 5.47
N VAL A 22 20.07 -12.89 5.11
CA VAL A 22 19.65 -14.17 5.73
C VAL A 22 19.78 -14.15 7.25
N THR A 23 20.94 -13.69 7.74
CA THR A 23 21.23 -13.64 9.19
C THR A 23 20.27 -12.68 9.91
N GLU A 24 20.02 -11.52 9.31
CA GLU A 24 19.07 -10.55 9.85
C GLU A 24 17.64 -11.09 9.89
N LEU A 25 17.19 -11.70 8.80
CA LEU A 25 15.85 -12.31 8.70
C LEU A 25 15.69 -13.46 9.70
N ALA A 26 16.68 -14.33 9.81
CA ALA A 26 16.68 -15.43 10.80
C ALA A 26 16.55 -14.90 12.23
N SER A 27 17.35 -13.90 12.60
CA SER A 27 17.25 -13.26 13.92
C SER A 27 15.88 -12.65 14.20
N ARG A 28 15.28 -12.02 13.22
CA ARG A 28 13.92 -11.44 13.32
C ARG A 28 12.84 -12.51 13.46
N LEU A 29 12.93 -13.59 12.68
CA LEU A 29 12.01 -14.73 12.78
C LEU A 29 12.08 -15.40 14.15
N GLU A 30 13.30 -15.60 14.69
CA GLU A 30 13.52 -16.14 16.02
C GLU A 30 12.97 -15.22 17.12
N ALA A 31 13.10 -13.89 16.97
CA ALA A 31 12.50 -12.91 17.89
C ALA A 31 10.96 -13.01 17.92
N MET A 32 10.34 -13.42 16.81
CA MET A 32 8.91 -13.69 16.71
C MET A 32 8.53 -15.12 17.13
N ALA A 33 9.47 -15.87 17.70
CA ALA A 33 9.32 -17.27 18.09
C ALA A 33 8.96 -18.22 16.92
N ALA A 34 9.27 -17.83 15.68
CA ALA A 34 9.21 -18.70 14.51
C ALA A 34 10.43 -19.63 14.45
N VAL A 35 10.30 -20.72 13.74
CA VAL A 35 11.40 -21.68 13.50
C VAL A 35 11.93 -21.45 12.08
N VAL A 36 13.20 -21.10 11.95
CA VAL A 36 13.86 -21.03 10.63
C VAL A 36 14.10 -22.48 10.18
N ALA A 37 13.32 -22.92 9.18
CA ALA A 37 13.38 -24.30 8.67
C ALA A 37 14.63 -24.55 7.81
N GLY A 38 15.23 -23.48 7.29
CA GLY A 38 16.43 -23.51 6.47
C GLY A 38 16.65 -22.17 5.76
N ALA A 39 17.78 -22.05 5.07
CA ALA A 39 18.07 -20.95 4.18
C ALA A 39 18.66 -21.49 2.87
N ALA A 40 18.23 -20.94 1.74
CA ALA A 40 18.70 -21.32 0.42
C ALA A 40 19.22 -20.09 -0.33
N PRO A 41 20.46 -20.10 -0.85
CA PRO A 41 21.02 -18.99 -1.60
C PRO A 41 20.64 -19.00 -3.10
N GLY A 42 20.03 -20.07 -3.60
CA GLY A 42 19.74 -20.26 -5.02
C GLY A 42 18.44 -21.02 -5.27
N VAL A 43 18.06 -21.08 -6.54
CA VAL A 43 16.80 -21.71 -6.98
C VAL A 43 16.82 -23.22 -6.72
N ASP A 44 17.91 -23.92 -7.11
CA ASP A 44 18.01 -25.37 -7.00
C ASP A 44 17.98 -25.81 -5.51
N GLU A 45 18.77 -25.15 -4.66
CA GLU A 45 18.79 -25.42 -3.22
C GLU A 45 17.44 -25.15 -2.56
N ALA A 46 16.73 -24.10 -2.99
CA ALA A 46 15.40 -23.80 -2.48
C ALA A 46 14.42 -24.91 -2.84
N LEU A 47 14.41 -25.41 -4.07
CA LEU A 47 13.54 -26.48 -4.51
C LEU A 47 13.85 -27.80 -3.77
N GLU A 48 15.12 -28.11 -3.53
CA GLU A 48 15.55 -29.28 -2.74
C GLU A 48 15.07 -29.19 -1.29
N LEU A 49 15.23 -28.01 -0.65
CA LEU A 49 14.75 -27.79 0.72
C LEU A 49 13.22 -27.87 0.83
N ILE A 50 12.49 -27.30 -0.13
CA ILE A 50 11.02 -27.40 -0.18
C ILE A 50 10.60 -28.87 -0.29
N ALA A 51 11.23 -29.66 -1.16
CA ALA A 51 10.90 -31.06 -1.34
C ALA A 51 11.24 -31.93 -0.12
N SER A 52 12.29 -31.58 0.63
CA SER A 52 12.76 -32.33 1.81
C SER A 52 12.14 -31.86 3.13
N THR A 53 11.39 -30.77 3.15
CA THR A 53 10.79 -30.19 4.37
C THR A 53 9.26 -30.11 4.22
N PRO A 54 8.54 -31.22 4.44
CA PRO A 54 7.09 -31.29 4.15
C PRO A 54 6.19 -30.49 5.11
N ASP A 55 6.72 -30.01 6.22
CA ASP A 55 6.01 -29.27 7.26
C ASP A 55 6.36 -27.77 7.29
N LEU A 56 6.63 -27.20 6.14
CA LEU A 56 6.79 -25.74 5.99
C LEU A 56 5.44 -25.02 6.15
N ASP A 57 5.44 -23.97 6.95
CA ASP A 57 4.27 -23.08 7.12
C ASP A 57 4.32 -21.85 6.22
N GLY A 58 5.50 -21.48 5.69
CA GLY A 58 5.66 -20.36 4.78
C GLY A 58 7.08 -20.17 4.27
N VAL A 59 7.20 -19.31 3.24
CA VAL A 59 8.49 -19.01 2.60
C VAL A 59 8.65 -17.51 2.39
N ILE A 60 9.83 -16.99 2.74
CA ILE A 60 10.27 -15.65 2.34
C ILE A 60 11.18 -15.82 1.13
N LEU A 61 10.82 -15.22 0.02
CA LEU A 61 11.46 -15.45 -1.26
C LEU A 61 12.00 -14.14 -1.85
N ASP A 62 13.32 -13.98 -1.90
CA ASP A 62 13.89 -12.88 -2.69
C ASP A 62 13.57 -13.10 -4.19
N ILE A 63 13.29 -12.03 -4.90
CA ILE A 63 12.98 -12.07 -6.33
C ILE A 63 14.22 -12.40 -7.15
N ASN A 64 15.39 -11.92 -6.74
CA ASN A 64 16.64 -12.07 -7.48
C ASN A 64 17.72 -12.72 -6.59
N LEU A 65 18.12 -13.91 -6.95
CA LEU A 65 19.11 -14.73 -6.27
C LEU A 65 20.42 -14.71 -7.05
N GLY A 66 21.24 -13.66 -6.84
CA GLY A 66 22.56 -13.55 -7.49
C GLY A 66 22.50 -13.39 -9.02
N GLY A 67 21.41 -12.86 -9.57
CA GLY A 67 21.17 -12.69 -11.01
C GLY A 67 20.19 -13.71 -11.59
N GLU A 68 19.80 -14.73 -10.84
CA GLU A 68 18.76 -15.69 -11.22
C GLU A 68 17.41 -15.31 -10.57
N MET A 69 16.34 -15.36 -11.36
CA MET A 69 15.00 -15.05 -10.87
C MET A 69 14.39 -16.25 -10.13
N SER A 70 13.86 -16.01 -8.94
CA SER A 70 13.27 -17.03 -8.06
C SER A 70 11.88 -17.53 -8.50
N PHE A 71 11.37 -17.16 -9.67
CA PHE A 71 10.03 -17.53 -10.11
C PHE A 71 9.80 -19.06 -10.26
N PRO A 72 10.78 -19.90 -10.62
CA PRO A 72 10.58 -21.35 -10.56
C PRO A 72 10.25 -21.85 -9.15
N VAL A 73 10.82 -21.23 -8.11
CA VAL A 73 10.51 -21.54 -6.70
C VAL A 73 9.07 -21.09 -6.39
N ALA A 74 8.68 -19.89 -6.82
CA ALA A 74 7.31 -19.39 -6.63
C ALA A 74 6.27 -20.30 -7.32
N ASP A 75 6.54 -20.77 -8.55
CA ASP A 75 5.69 -21.69 -9.29
C ASP A 75 5.49 -23.01 -8.50
N GLU A 76 6.55 -23.54 -7.90
CA GLU A 76 6.49 -24.76 -7.10
C GLU A 76 5.73 -24.55 -5.78
N LEU A 77 5.95 -23.42 -5.11
CA LEU A 77 5.22 -23.06 -3.89
C LEU A 77 3.71 -22.94 -4.14
N GLU A 78 3.30 -22.34 -5.28
CA GLU A 78 1.90 -22.29 -5.70
C GLU A 78 1.34 -23.68 -5.97
N ARG A 79 2.08 -24.54 -6.68
CA ARG A 79 1.67 -25.92 -6.94
C ARG A 79 1.43 -26.72 -5.67
N LEU A 80 2.23 -26.46 -4.64
CA LEU A 80 2.12 -27.12 -3.32
C LEU A 80 1.09 -26.45 -2.39
N GLY A 81 0.56 -25.26 -2.75
CA GLY A 81 -0.33 -24.47 -1.89
C GLY A 81 0.39 -23.90 -0.66
N LEU A 82 1.72 -23.77 -0.70
CA LEU A 82 2.52 -23.21 0.39
C LEU A 82 2.46 -21.66 0.36
N PRO A 83 2.13 -21.04 1.49
CA PRO A 83 2.14 -19.59 1.60
C PRO A 83 3.54 -19.00 1.39
N PHE A 84 3.66 -17.92 0.62
CA PHE A 84 4.92 -17.20 0.49
C PHE A 84 4.72 -15.72 0.25
N VAL A 85 5.76 -14.95 0.55
CA VAL A 85 5.87 -13.53 0.25
C VAL A 85 7.15 -13.27 -0.53
N PHE A 86 7.07 -12.40 -1.53
CA PHE A 86 8.28 -11.89 -2.14
C PHE A 86 8.92 -10.82 -1.25
N ALA A 87 10.23 -10.85 -1.12
CA ALA A 87 11.04 -9.81 -0.51
C ALA A 87 12.01 -9.25 -1.56
N THR A 88 12.14 -7.93 -1.66
CA THR A 88 13.05 -7.34 -2.66
C THR A 88 13.69 -6.05 -2.18
N ALA A 89 14.99 -5.88 -2.45
CA ALA A 89 15.70 -4.61 -2.31
C ALA A 89 15.59 -3.78 -3.61
N TYR A 90 15.25 -4.42 -4.72
CA TYR A 90 15.18 -3.84 -6.06
C TYR A 90 13.75 -3.49 -6.47
N ASN A 91 13.61 -2.87 -7.64
CA ASN A 91 12.31 -2.60 -8.22
C ASN A 91 11.54 -3.90 -8.45
N PRO A 92 10.31 -4.03 -7.94
CA PRO A 92 9.47 -5.20 -8.16
C PRO A 92 8.99 -5.35 -9.63
N GLU A 93 9.59 -4.61 -10.56
CA GLU A 93 9.28 -4.59 -12.00
C GLU A 93 9.38 -5.95 -12.69
N VAL A 94 9.81 -6.97 -11.96
CA VAL A 94 10.16 -8.27 -12.52
C VAL A 94 9.12 -9.35 -12.23
N VAL A 95 8.16 -9.10 -11.31
CA VAL A 95 7.17 -10.13 -10.94
C VAL A 95 6.23 -10.41 -12.13
N PRO A 96 6.23 -11.64 -12.67
CA PRO A 96 5.39 -11.98 -13.81
C PRO A 96 3.90 -11.95 -13.42
N ALA A 97 3.04 -11.73 -14.42
CA ALA A 97 1.60 -11.58 -14.22
C ALA A 97 0.95 -12.77 -13.48
N ARG A 98 1.51 -13.98 -13.61
CA ARG A 98 1.01 -15.18 -12.91
C ARG A 98 1.21 -15.14 -11.39
N HIS A 99 2.15 -14.31 -10.91
CA HIS A 99 2.39 -14.10 -9.47
C HIS A 99 2.02 -12.68 -9.01
N ALA A 100 1.36 -11.90 -9.86
CA ALA A 100 0.96 -10.53 -9.57
C ALA A 100 -0.02 -10.45 -8.37
N ASP A 101 -0.57 -11.58 -7.95
CA ASP A 101 -1.44 -11.71 -6.78
C ASP A 101 -0.68 -11.86 -5.46
N LYS A 102 0.62 -12.03 -5.46
CA LYS A 102 1.41 -12.23 -4.25
C LYS A 102 1.81 -10.91 -3.60
N ILE A 103 1.98 -10.95 -2.29
CA ILE A 103 2.49 -9.80 -1.55
C ILE A 103 3.97 -9.65 -1.83
N VAL A 104 4.36 -8.43 -2.22
CA VAL A 104 5.75 -8.04 -2.40
C VAL A 104 6.13 -7.06 -1.29
N LEU A 105 7.06 -7.45 -0.43
CA LEU A 105 7.61 -6.62 0.64
C LEU A 105 8.90 -5.96 0.14
N ARG A 106 8.99 -4.64 0.28
CA ARG A 106 10.23 -3.91 -0.01
C ARG A 106 11.15 -3.91 1.20
N LYS A 107 12.37 -4.35 1.01
CA LYS A 107 13.45 -4.24 2.03
C LYS A 107 13.87 -2.77 2.22
N PRO A 108 14.09 -2.28 3.47
CA PRO A 108 13.90 -3.00 4.72
C PRO A 108 12.41 -3.01 5.16
N PHE A 109 11.91 -4.15 5.59
CA PHE A 109 10.58 -4.31 6.21
C PHE A 109 10.73 -4.70 7.68
N ASP A 110 9.69 -4.45 8.49
CA ASP A 110 9.67 -4.78 9.91
C ASP A 110 9.09 -6.19 10.17
N GLU A 111 9.18 -6.64 11.43
CA GLU A 111 8.70 -7.95 11.87
C GLU A 111 7.19 -8.10 11.69
N GLU A 112 6.44 -7.02 11.93
CA GLU A 112 5.00 -6.98 11.79
C GLU A 112 4.58 -7.15 10.32
N GLY A 113 5.26 -6.45 9.40
CA GLY A 113 5.02 -6.56 7.97
C GLY A 113 5.28 -7.97 7.44
N LEU A 114 6.29 -8.66 7.97
CA LEU A 114 6.60 -10.04 7.60
C LEU A 114 5.53 -11.02 8.08
N ALA A 115 5.12 -10.91 9.36
CA ALA A 115 4.09 -11.78 9.95
C ALA A 115 2.77 -11.66 9.21
N VAL A 116 2.36 -10.41 8.94
CA VAL A 116 1.11 -10.10 8.21
C VAL A 116 1.18 -10.61 6.78
N GLY A 117 2.32 -10.42 6.09
CA GLY A 117 2.50 -10.89 4.72
C GLY A 117 2.32 -12.40 4.58
N LEU A 118 2.96 -13.16 5.44
CA LEU A 118 2.85 -14.63 5.45
C LEU A 118 1.45 -15.12 5.83
N SER A 119 0.80 -14.49 6.81
CA SER A 119 -0.56 -14.86 7.22
C SER A 119 -1.60 -14.60 6.13
N ASN A 120 -1.50 -13.49 5.41
CA ASN A 120 -2.43 -13.19 4.31
C ASN A 120 -2.30 -14.17 3.14
N ALA A 121 -1.10 -14.65 2.88
CA ALA A 121 -0.86 -15.65 1.84
C ALA A 121 -1.61 -16.95 2.12
N ALA A 122 -1.93 -17.24 3.39
CA ALA A 122 -2.59 -18.48 3.81
C ALA A 122 -4.13 -18.45 3.71
N HIS A 123 -4.81 -17.29 3.94
CA HIS A 123 -6.28 -17.29 4.12
C HIS A 123 -6.97 -15.98 3.66
N PRO A 124 -7.43 -15.86 2.41
CA PRO A 124 -8.31 -14.74 2.02
C PRO A 124 -9.68 -14.86 2.69
N ARG A 125 -10.16 -13.79 3.35
CA ARG A 125 -11.43 -13.76 4.08
C ARG A 125 -12.58 -13.26 3.20
N ALA A 126 -13.78 -13.84 3.36
CA ALA A 126 -14.99 -13.32 2.73
C ALA A 126 -15.35 -11.92 3.27
N VAL A 127 -15.92 -11.07 2.42
CA VAL A 127 -16.22 -9.66 2.72
C VAL A 127 -17.67 -9.50 3.12
N SER A 128 -17.96 -8.81 4.23
CA SER A 128 -19.31 -8.33 4.56
C SER A 128 -19.58 -6.95 3.95
N ILE A 129 -20.87 -6.58 3.82
CA ILE A 129 -21.27 -5.22 3.39
C ILE A 129 -20.70 -4.17 4.32
N GLU A 130 -20.77 -4.40 5.63
CA GLU A 130 -20.27 -3.47 6.64
C GLU A 130 -18.76 -3.22 6.45
N GLN A 131 -17.98 -4.27 6.16
CA GLN A 131 -16.56 -4.13 5.85
C GLN A 131 -16.34 -3.38 4.52
N ALA A 132 -17.10 -3.72 3.47
CA ALA A 132 -16.97 -3.07 2.18
C ALA A 132 -17.26 -1.57 2.25
N THR A 133 -18.30 -1.17 2.96
CA THR A 133 -18.74 0.23 3.08
C THR A 133 -17.87 1.08 4.01
N ARG A 134 -16.88 0.51 4.70
CA ARG A 134 -15.84 1.28 5.41
C ARG A 134 -14.92 2.02 4.44
N ASN A 135 -14.74 1.51 3.23
CA ASN A 135 -14.14 2.29 2.15
C ASN A 135 -15.18 3.27 1.60
N GLN A 136 -14.84 4.56 1.52
CA GLN A 136 -15.78 5.62 1.16
C GLN A 136 -16.26 5.51 -0.30
N ILE A 137 -15.44 5.03 -1.24
CA ILE A 137 -15.88 4.82 -2.64
C ILE A 137 -17.01 3.79 -2.67
N LEU A 138 -16.81 2.64 -2.01
CA LEU A 138 -17.82 1.58 -1.95
C LEU A 138 -19.02 1.99 -1.09
N GLY A 139 -18.79 2.76 -0.01
CA GLY A 139 -19.83 3.26 0.87
C GLY A 139 -20.77 4.29 0.23
N LEU A 140 -20.33 4.97 -0.83
CA LEU A 140 -21.15 5.90 -1.61
C LEU A 140 -22.00 5.21 -2.68
N LEU A 141 -21.77 3.93 -2.97
CA LEU A 141 -22.55 3.17 -3.94
C LEU A 141 -23.91 2.74 -3.35
N PRO A 142 -24.94 2.59 -4.18
CA PRO A 142 -26.16 1.89 -3.80
C PRO A 142 -25.85 0.50 -3.23
N THR A 143 -26.53 0.11 -2.14
CA THR A 143 -26.32 -1.18 -1.47
C THR A 143 -26.46 -2.37 -2.41
N SER A 144 -27.36 -2.30 -3.41
CA SER A 144 -27.52 -3.34 -4.43
C SER A 144 -26.24 -3.57 -5.25
N ILE A 145 -25.55 -2.48 -5.63
CA ILE A 145 -24.27 -2.58 -6.36
C ILE A 145 -23.19 -3.16 -5.45
N VAL A 146 -23.11 -2.72 -4.20
CA VAL A 146 -22.15 -3.29 -3.24
C VAL A 146 -22.35 -4.80 -3.11
N HIS A 147 -23.59 -5.28 -3.02
CA HIS A 147 -23.90 -6.72 -2.98
C HIS A 147 -23.35 -7.48 -4.19
N GLU A 148 -23.49 -6.92 -5.39
CA GLU A 148 -22.97 -7.54 -6.61
C GLU A 148 -21.45 -7.55 -6.67
N LEU A 149 -20.77 -6.59 -6.03
CA LEU A 149 -19.31 -6.53 -5.95
C LEU A 149 -18.70 -7.47 -4.89
N LEU A 150 -19.44 -7.83 -3.82
CA LEU A 150 -18.92 -8.65 -2.72
C LEU A 150 -18.21 -9.94 -3.16
N PRO A 151 -18.73 -10.74 -4.13
CA PRO A 151 -18.06 -11.97 -4.57
C PRO A 151 -16.67 -11.74 -5.19
N MET A 152 -16.43 -10.54 -5.74
CA MET A 152 -15.16 -10.14 -6.38
C MET A 152 -14.16 -9.57 -5.38
N LEU A 153 -14.62 -9.24 -4.17
CA LEU A 153 -13.79 -8.62 -3.12
C LEU A 153 -13.23 -9.66 -2.16
N ARG A 154 -12.03 -9.41 -1.65
CA ARG A 154 -11.42 -10.14 -0.53
C ARG A 154 -10.85 -9.14 0.47
N VAL A 155 -10.94 -9.44 1.76
CA VAL A 155 -10.24 -8.68 2.79
C VAL A 155 -8.86 -9.28 2.98
N ILE A 156 -7.85 -8.41 2.91
CA ILE A 156 -6.47 -8.75 3.29
C ILE A 156 -5.93 -7.66 4.23
N ARG A 157 -5.10 -8.06 5.17
CA ARG A 157 -4.33 -7.11 5.96
C ARG A 157 -3.09 -6.72 5.19
N MET A 158 -2.91 -5.43 4.92
CA MET A 158 -1.81 -4.92 4.11
C MET A 158 -0.65 -4.54 5.03
N PRO A 159 0.49 -5.24 4.97
CA PRO A 159 1.64 -4.90 5.81
C PRO A 159 2.31 -3.61 5.34
N ARG A 160 3.04 -2.98 6.26
CA ARG A 160 3.91 -1.85 5.91
C ARG A 160 4.97 -2.28 4.91
N GLY A 161 5.29 -1.42 3.94
CA GLY A 161 6.27 -1.69 2.89
C GLY A 161 5.76 -2.56 1.75
N ALA A 162 4.51 -3.07 1.82
CA ALA A 162 3.92 -3.80 0.71
C ALA A 162 3.78 -2.90 -0.52
N VAL A 163 4.20 -3.41 -1.67
CA VAL A 163 4.07 -2.73 -2.96
C VAL A 163 2.73 -3.13 -3.58
N LEU A 164 1.85 -2.15 -3.78
CA LEU A 164 0.52 -2.35 -4.34
C LEU A 164 0.49 -2.17 -5.86
N GLU A 165 1.27 -1.22 -6.36
CA GLU A 165 1.47 -0.99 -7.79
C GLU A 165 2.94 -0.72 -8.08
N VAL A 166 3.42 -1.23 -9.19
CA VAL A 166 4.81 -1.11 -9.64
C VAL A 166 4.87 -0.17 -10.84
N ALA A 167 5.81 0.78 -10.81
CA ALA A 167 5.97 1.74 -11.89
C ALA A 167 6.21 1.04 -13.25
N ASN A 168 5.50 1.51 -14.27
CA ASN A 168 5.57 1.02 -15.66
C ASN A 168 5.09 -0.41 -15.88
N GLN A 169 4.44 -1.03 -14.88
CA GLN A 169 3.84 -2.35 -15.03
C GLN A 169 2.31 -2.28 -15.19
N THR A 170 1.75 -3.36 -15.69
CA THR A 170 0.30 -3.56 -15.75
C THR A 170 -0.26 -3.70 -14.35
N ILE A 171 -1.30 -2.95 -14.04
CA ILE A 171 -2.04 -3.05 -12.78
C ILE A 171 -2.80 -4.36 -12.80
N SER A 172 -2.50 -5.25 -11.88
CA SER A 172 -3.15 -6.56 -11.75
C SER A 172 -4.27 -6.60 -10.73
N ARG A 173 -4.27 -5.64 -9.80
CA ARG A 173 -5.23 -5.55 -8.68
C ARG A 173 -5.58 -4.12 -8.36
N VAL A 174 -6.81 -3.95 -7.88
CA VAL A 174 -7.29 -2.70 -7.31
C VAL A 174 -7.53 -2.92 -5.82
N TYR A 175 -7.01 -2.01 -5.01
CA TYR A 175 -7.17 -2.02 -3.56
C TYR A 175 -8.09 -0.89 -3.12
N PHE A 176 -8.98 -1.20 -2.19
CA PHE A 176 -9.85 -0.24 -1.53
C PHE A 176 -9.49 -0.23 -0.04
N PRO A 177 -8.61 0.68 0.41
CA PRO A 177 -8.18 0.74 1.79
C PRO A 177 -9.36 0.87 2.76
N ILE A 178 -9.25 0.21 3.92
CA ILE A 178 -10.19 0.33 5.03
C ILE A 178 -9.56 1.18 6.14
N ASP A 179 -8.37 0.77 6.59
CA ASP A 179 -7.59 1.47 7.62
C ASP A 179 -6.08 1.46 7.35
N CYS A 180 -5.65 0.90 6.22
CA CYS A 180 -4.29 1.08 5.72
C CYS A 180 -4.15 2.39 4.93
N ILE A 181 -2.92 2.90 4.82
CA ILE A 181 -2.60 4.12 4.05
C ILE A 181 -1.43 3.83 3.12
N ALA A 182 -1.61 4.13 1.85
CA ALA A 182 -0.58 3.97 0.82
C ALA A 182 -0.08 5.32 0.30
N SER A 183 1.20 5.37 -0.08
CA SER A 183 1.82 6.52 -0.75
C SER A 183 1.91 6.29 -2.24
N LEU A 184 1.51 7.30 -3.00
CA LEU A 184 1.79 7.43 -4.42
C LEU A 184 3.18 8.05 -4.58
N VAL A 185 4.12 7.28 -5.14
CA VAL A 185 5.54 7.65 -5.25
C VAL A 185 5.90 7.84 -6.72
N ALA A 186 6.37 9.01 -7.08
CA ALA A 186 7.00 9.26 -8.37
C ALA A 186 8.43 8.72 -8.36
N VAL A 187 8.78 7.96 -9.39
CA VAL A 187 10.09 7.31 -9.53
C VAL A 187 10.80 7.87 -10.76
N GLY A 188 11.97 8.47 -10.53
CA GLY A 188 12.84 8.96 -11.61
C GLY A 188 13.68 7.85 -12.22
N THR A 189 14.14 8.02 -13.44
CA THR A 189 14.96 7.04 -14.18
C THR A 189 16.29 6.67 -13.50
N ALA A 190 16.78 7.54 -12.60
CA ALA A 190 17.98 7.29 -11.79
C ALA A 190 17.67 6.71 -10.41
N GLY A 191 16.43 6.23 -10.18
CA GLY A 191 16.00 5.68 -8.90
C GLY A 191 15.62 6.74 -7.84
N THR A 192 15.62 8.02 -8.19
CA THR A 192 15.12 9.09 -7.31
C THR A 192 13.65 8.88 -7.03
N ARG A 193 13.24 9.05 -5.77
CA ARG A 193 11.87 8.77 -5.34
C ARG A 193 11.35 9.94 -4.50
N ILE A 194 10.08 10.30 -4.73
CA ILE A 194 9.39 11.29 -3.92
C ILE A 194 7.91 10.92 -3.83
N GLU A 195 7.34 11.04 -2.63
CA GLU A 195 5.89 10.92 -2.47
C GLU A 195 5.20 12.13 -3.09
N THR A 196 4.15 11.85 -3.85
CA THR A 196 3.34 12.86 -4.52
C THR A 196 1.90 12.90 -4.00
N GLY A 197 1.44 11.83 -3.33
CA GLY A 197 0.11 11.75 -2.77
C GLY A 197 -0.05 10.59 -1.79
N LEU A 198 -1.15 10.62 -1.04
CA LEU A 198 -1.59 9.59 -0.11
C LEU A 198 -2.96 9.06 -0.51
N LEU A 199 -3.17 7.76 -0.29
CA LEU A 199 -4.45 7.08 -0.45
C LEU A 199 -4.79 6.34 0.83
N GLY A 200 -6.01 6.48 1.29
CA GLY A 200 -6.57 5.77 2.44
C GLY A 200 -8.01 5.34 2.14
N ASN A 201 -8.81 5.24 3.18
CA ASN A 201 -10.21 4.80 3.07
C ASN A 201 -11.10 5.71 2.22
N GLU A 202 -10.66 6.93 1.88
CA GLU A 202 -11.36 7.86 1.00
C GLU A 202 -11.25 7.51 -0.47
N GLY A 203 -10.40 6.54 -0.83
CA GLY A 203 -10.05 6.28 -2.21
C GLY A 203 -9.78 4.82 -2.55
N MET A 204 -9.06 4.64 -3.65
CA MET A 204 -8.70 3.34 -4.19
C MET A 204 -7.40 3.43 -4.99
N THR A 205 -6.74 2.31 -5.23
CA THR A 205 -5.68 2.21 -6.23
C THR A 205 -6.27 1.94 -7.63
N GLY A 206 -5.46 1.72 -8.65
CA GLY A 206 -5.98 1.42 -10.00
C GLY A 206 -6.64 2.62 -10.67
N THR A 207 -6.29 3.85 -10.30
CA THR A 207 -6.87 5.06 -10.92
C THR A 207 -6.58 5.15 -12.41
N GLY A 208 -5.50 4.56 -12.90
CA GLY A 208 -5.20 4.43 -14.33
C GLY A 208 -6.30 3.65 -15.06
N ILE A 209 -6.74 2.51 -14.51
CA ILE A 209 -7.80 1.68 -15.11
C ILE A 209 -9.09 2.49 -15.28
N ALA A 210 -9.49 3.25 -14.26
CA ALA A 210 -10.65 4.13 -14.32
C ALA A 210 -10.52 5.26 -15.38
N LEU A 211 -9.32 5.53 -15.85
CA LEU A 211 -9.02 6.50 -16.91
C LEU A 211 -8.72 5.84 -18.26
N GLY A 212 -8.86 4.51 -18.37
CA GLY A 212 -8.61 3.75 -19.60
C GLY A 212 -7.16 3.36 -19.84
N ASP A 213 -6.31 3.43 -18.79
CA ASP A 213 -4.89 3.02 -18.84
C ASP A 213 -4.64 1.97 -17.73
N ASN A 214 -4.29 0.76 -18.13
CA ASN A 214 -4.00 -0.32 -17.20
C ASN A 214 -2.53 -0.35 -16.70
N ARG A 215 -1.78 0.72 -16.93
CA ARG A 215 -0.39 0.90 -16.46
C ARG A 215 -0.29 2.15 -15.60
N THR A 216 0.65 2.14 -14.69
CA THR A 216 0.96 3.31 -13.88
C THR A 216 2.45 3.67 -14.02
N PRO A 217 2.80 4.97 -14.17
CA PRO A 217 4.19 5.42 -14.11
C PRO A 217 4.68 5.61 -12.66
N HIS A 218 3.81 5.38 -11.69
CA HIS A 218 4.08 5.57 -10.28
C HIS A 218 4.20 4.22 -9.55
N GLU A 219 4.81 4.26 -8.40
CA GLU A 219 4.79 3.16 -7.45
C GLU A 219 3.80 3.48 -6.31
N LEU A 220 3.03 2.50 -5.89
CA LEU A 220 2.17 2.60 -4.71
C LEU A 220 2.70 1.66 -3.63
N ILE A 221 3.00 2.23 -2.45
CA ILE A 221 3.57 1.48 -1.32
C ILE A 221 2.73 1.74 -0.09
N ASN A 222 2.37 0.67 0.60
CA ASN A 222 1.66 0.77 1.86
C ASN A 222 2.56 1.33 2.97
N GLN A 223 2.09 2.37 3.64
CA GLN A 223 2.84 3.13 4.64
C GLN A 223 2.40 2.80 6.06
N ILE A 224 1.11 2.64 6.23
CA ILE A 224 0.50 2.29 7.51
C ILE A 224 -0.24 0.98 7.31
N GLU A 225 0.14 -0.01 8.10
CA GLU A 225 -0.48 -1.31 8.12
C GLU A 225 -1.96 -1.21 8.44
N GLY A 226 -2.77 -2.03 7.80
CA GLY A 226 -4.20 -2.08 8.04
C GLY A 226 -4.92 -3.00 7.06
N ASP A 227 -6.21 -3.14 7.24
CA ASP A 227 -7.05 -3.92 6.34
C ASP A 227 -7.35 -3.16 5.05
N THR A 228 -7.40 -3.87 3.96
CA THR A 228 -7.84 -3.39 2.65
C THR A 228 -8.70 -4.44 1.96
N LEU A 229 -9.62 -3.97 1.13
CA LEU A 229 -10.30 -4.84 0.18
C LEU A 229 -9.48 -4.91 -1.11
N VAL A 230 -9.42 -6.07 -1.72
CA VAL A 230 -8.73 -6.28 -2.99
C VAL A 230 -9.66 -6.92 -4.00
N MET A 231 -9.57 -6.46 -5.24
CA MET A 231 -10.28 -6.96 -6.42
C MET A 231 -9.29 -7.16 -7.56
N ALA A 232 -9.45 -8.21 -8.36
CA ALA A 232 -8.65 -8.35 -9.58
C ALA A 232 -8.93 -7.19 -10.55
N ALA A 233 -7.90 -6.71 -11.25
CA ALA A 233 -8.05 -5.58 -12.18
C ALA A 233 -9.08 -5.86 -13.28
N ARG A 234 -9.13 -7.11 -13.78
CA ARG A 234 -10.12 -7.55 -14.76
C ARG A 234 -11.56 -7.43 -14.22
N ASP A 235 -11.79 -7.89 -12.99
CA ASP A 235 -13.12 -7.82 -12.37
C ASP A 235 -13.53 -6.36 -12.14
N PHE A 236 -12.54 -5.51 -11.82
CA PHE A 236 -12.76 -4.06 -11.69
C PHE A 236 -13.11 -3.40 -13.03
N GLU A 237 -12.44 -3.74 -14.13
CA GLU A 237 -12.79 -3.27 -15.48
C GLU A 237 -14.22 -3.68 -15.87
N GLU A 238 -14.59 -4.93 -15.59
CA GLU A 238 -15.96 -5.43 -15.81
C GLU A 238 -16.98 -4.69 -14.94
N ALA A 239 -16.64 -4.41 -13.69
CA ALA A 239 -17.49 -3.65 -12.77
C ALA A 239 -17.67 -2.19 -13.21
N LEU A 240 -16.63 -1.51 -13.69
CA LEU A 240 -16.74 -0.15 -14.25
C LEU A 240 -17.66 -0.10 -15.48
N ALA A 241 -17.58 -1.11 -16.34
CA ALA A 241 -18.46 -1.22 -17.53
C ALA A 241 -19.92 -1.50 -17.14
N THR A 242 -20.15 -2.23 -16.05
CA THR A 242 -21.47 -2.66 -15.58
C THR A 242 -22.16 -1.60 -14.72
N PHE A 243 -21.42 -0.91 -13.86
CA PHE A 243 -21.94 0.04 -12.87
C PHE A 243 -21.45 1.48 -13.13
N PRO A 244 -22.24 2.31 -13.83
CA PRO A 244 -21.87 3.70 -14.13
C PRO A 244 -21.60 4.55 -12.88
N GLU A 245 -22.21 4.21 -11.74
CA GLU A 245 -21.97 4.88 -10.46
C GLU A 245 -20.54 4.64 -9.95
N LEU A 246 -20.04 3.42 -10.10
CA LEU A 246 -18.65 3.07 -9.73
C LEU A 246 -17.66 3.78 -10.66
N ASP A 247 -17.89 3.76 -11.98
CA ASP A 247 -17.08 4.48 -12.98
C ASP A 247 -17.00 5.98 -12.65
N LEU A 248 -18.15 6.58 -12.33
CA LEU A 248 -18.23 7.99 -11.97
C LEU A 248 -17.44 8.30 -10.69
N LEU A 249 -17.57 7.49 -9.63
CA LEU A 249 -16.85 7.69 -8.36
C LEU A 249 -15.35 7.47 -8.54
N ALA A 250 -14.94 6.45 -9.27
CA ALA A 250 -13.54 6.17 -9.58
C ALA A 250 -12.89 7.34 -10.36
N GLY A 251 -13.59 7.87 -11.37
CA GLY A 251 -13.14 9.05 -12.11
C GLY A 251 -13.07 10.32 -11.25
N ARG A 252 -14.02 10.53 -10.33
CA ARG A 252 -13.98 11.64 -9.36
C ARG A 252 -12.81 11.50 -8.40
N PHE A 253 -12.53 10.29 -7.93
CA PHE A 253 -11.39 10.04 -7.07
C PHE A 253 -10.07 10.28 -7.81
N ALA A 254 -9.91 9.81 -9.04
CA ALA A 254 -8.74 10.09 -9.87
C ALA A 254 -8.52 11.61 -10.04
N ARG A 255 -9.60 12.38 -10.23
CA ARG A 255 -9.54 13.85 -10.27
C ARG A 255 -9.09 14.44 -8.92
N SER A 256 -9.63 13.95 -7.80
CA SER A 256 -9.28 14.38 -6.45
C SER A 256 -7.79 14.12 -6.16
N LEU A 257 -7.30 12.94 -6.49
CA LEU A 257 -5.90 12.56 -6.34
C LEU A 257 -4.98 13.49 -7.16
N GLY A 258 -5.36 13.83 -8.41
CA GLY A 258 -4.62 14.79 -9.22
C GLY A 258 -4.55 16.19 -8.60
N ILE A 259 -5.60 16.63 -7.90
CA ILE A 259 -5.58 17.90 -7.13
C ILE A 259 -4.62 17.79 -5.94
N GLN A 260 -4.65 16.66 -5.20
CA GLN A 260 -3.73 16.42 -4.09
C GLN A 260 -2.27 16.46 -4.56
N VAL A 261 -1.94 15.79 -5.68
CA VAL A 261 -0.60 15.80 -6.30
C VAL A 261 -0.16 17.21 -6.66
N SER A 262 -1.03 18.02 -7.25
CA SER A 262 -0.73 19.42 -7.60
C SER A 262 -0.41 20.26 -6.36
N HIS A 263 -1.14 20.07 -5.27
CA HIS A 263 -0.89 20.76 -4.01
C HIS A 263 0.34 20.22 -3.26
N THR A 264 0.70 18.96 -3.47
CA THR A 264 1.98 18.41 -2.97
C THR A 264 3.15 19.07 -3.71
N ALA A 265 3.06 19.26 -5.03
CA ALA A 265 4.06 20.01 -5.80
C ALA A 265 4.19 21.46 -5.32
N LEU A 266 3.05 22.13 -5.07
CA LEU A 266 3.04 23.48 -4.47
C LEU A 266 3.74 23.49 -3.11
N ALA A 267 3.39 22.55 -2.24
CA ALA A 267 3.97 22.44 -0.89
C ALA A 267 5.49 22.21 -0.96
N ASN A 268 5.95 21.32 -1.83
CA ASN A 268 7.37 21.03 -2.02
C ASN A 268 8.17 22.24 -2.54
N GLY A 269 7.55 23.10 -3.34
CA GLY A 269 8.20 24.28 -3.94
C GLY A 269 8.14 25.57 -3.10
N LYS A 270 7.23 25.65 -2.12
CA LYS A 270 6.93 26.93 -1.45
C LYS A 270 7.08 26.90 0.07
N PHE A 271 6.95 25.73 0.72
CA PHE A 271 6.95 25.63 2.17
C PHE A 271 8.19 24.90 2.70
N ASP A 272 8.60 25.26 3.91
CA ASP A 272 9.71 24.61 4.60
C ASP A 272 9.33 23.18 5.06
N VAL A 273 10.33 22.41 5.50
CA VAL A 273 10.14 21.01 5.90
C VAL A 273 9.18 20.88 7.09
N ARG A 274 9.14 21.86 8.00
CA ARG A 274 8.26 21.87 9.18
C ARG A 274 6.79 21.96 8.78
N THR A 275 6.47 22.93 7.91
CA THR A 275 5.13 23.12 7.36
C THR A 275 4.67 21.91 6.54
N ARG A 276 5.57 21.35 5.72
CA ARG A 276 5.30 20.14 4.93
C ARG A 276 5.06 18.92 5.79
N LEU A 277 5.80 18.75 6.90
CA LEU A 277 5.58 17.69 7.86
C LEU A 277 4.21 17.84 8.55
N ALA A 278 3.86 19.05 9.00
CA ALA A 278 2.55 19.32 9.61
C ALA A 278 1.40 18.99 8.63
N ARG A 279 1.50 19.43 7.36
CA ARG A 279 0.56 19.05 6.29
C ARG A 279 0.45 17.54 6.14
N TRP A 280 1.57 16.84 6.04
CA TRP A 280 1.61 15.41 5.84
C TRP A 280 0.95 14.65 6.99
N LEU A 281 1.22 15.04 8.23
CA LEU A 281 0.62 14.47 9.42
C LEU A 281 -0.90 14.64 9.46
N LEU A 282 -1.41 15.81 9.06
CA LEU A 282 -2.85 16.06 8.93
C LEU A 282 -3.49 15.17 7.86
N MET A 283 -2.81 14.99 6.72
CA MET A 283 -3.28 14.11 5.65
C MET A 283 -3.36 12.64 6.08
N VAL A 284 -2.43 12.19 6.92
CA VAL A 284 -2.44 10.84 7.49
C VAL A 284 -3.56 10.71 8.53
N ASP A 285 -3.71 11.72 9.41
CA ASP A 285 -4.76 11.75 10.44
C ASP A 285 -6.17 11.68 9.85
N ASP A 286 -6.41 12.37 8.73
CA ASP A 286 -7.70 12.31 8.01
C ASP A 286 -8.07 10.90 7.53
N ARG A 287 -7.08 10.03 7.32
CA ARG A 287 -7.21 8.67 6.76
C ARG A 287 -7.09 7.59 7.80
N SER A 288 -6.73 7.95 9.01
CA SER A 288 -6.47 7.03 10.10
C SER A 288 -7.62 7.01 11.11
N ALA A 289 -7.89 5.85 11.70
CA ALA A 289 -8.83 5.73 12.82
C ALA A 289 -8.26 6.25 14.15
N THR A 290 -6.93 6.49 14.20
CA THR A 290 -6.22 6.96 15.40
C THR A 290 -5.24 8.05 15.00
N SER A 291 -5.02 9.02 15.91
CA SER A 291 -4.00 10.08 15.69
C SER A 291 -2.59 9.64 16.11
N ALA A 292 -2.32 8.34 16.09
CA ALA A 292 -1.06 7.73 16.49
C ALA A 292 -0.57 6.76 15.41
N PHE A 293 0.67 6.94 14.94
CA PHE A 293 1.19 6.27 13.75
C PHE A 293 2.55 5.64 14.04
N GLY A 294 2.77 4.45 13.51
CA GLY A 294 4.07 3.79 13.52
C GLY A 294 4.97 4.33 12.40
N LEU A 295 5.76 5.38 12.66
CA LEU A 295 6.59 6.05 11.65
C LEU A 295 8.04 6.21 12.11
N THR A 296 8.99 6.06 11.18
CA THR A 296 10.41 6.33 11.42
C THR A 296 10.85 7.63 10.75
N HIS A 297 11.91 8.26 11.30
CA HIS A 297 12.49 9.48 10.70
C HIS A 297 13.03 9.23 9.27
N GLU A 298 13.54 8.04 9.01
CA GLU A 298 14.01 7.64 7.68
C GLU A 298 12.85 7.63 6.68
N TYR A 299 11.74 7.08 7.12
CA TYR A 299 10.53 7.02 6.33
C TYR A 299 10.00 8.41 5.99
N LEU A 300 9.88 9.26 7.00
CA LEU A 300 9.47 10.66 6.82
C LEU A 300 10.43 11.42 5.90
N SER A 301 11.71 11.08 5.88
CA SER A 301 12.69 11.71 4.98
C SER A 301 12.42 11.40 3.51
N ILE A 302 12.02 10.17 3.20
CA ILE A 302 11.62 9.74 1.85
C ILE A 302 10.31 10.44 1.45
N MET A 303 9.30 10.43 2.34
CA MET A 303 7.99 11.01 2.09
C MET A 303 8.06 12.53 1.84
N LEU A 304 8.85 13.22 2.63
CA LEU A 304 9.02 14.67 2.49
C LEU A 304 10.09 15.07 1.45
N GLY A 305 10.79 14.11 0.85
CA GLY A 305 11.92 14.41 -0.03
C GLY A 305 12.95 15.34 0.66
N ALA A 306 13.22 15.10 1.95
CA ALA A 306 14.07 15.93 2.78
C ALA A 306 15.17 15.10 3.45
N ARG A 307 16.26 15.73 3.88
CA ARG A 307 17.32 15.04 4.62
C ARG A 307 16.79 14.61 6.00
N ARG A 308 17.21 13.43 6.48
CA ARG A 308 16.82 12.91 7.80
C ARG A 308 17.05 13.90 8.94
N SER A 309 18.17 14.66 8.90
CA SER A 309 18.46 15.71 9.88
C SER A 309 17.40 16.82 9.88
N SER A 310 16.95 17.25 8.70
CA SER A 310 15.91 18.27 8.57
C SER A 310 14.55 17.79 9.07
N VAL A 311 14.23 16.50 8.87
CA VAL A 311 13.01 15.88 9.43
C VAL A 311 13.09 15.82 10.97
N THR A 312 14.24 15.43 11.51
CA THR A 312 14.45 15.40 12.98
C THR A 312 14.30 16.80 13.58
N GLU A 313 14.87 17.82 12.95
CA GLU A 313 14.71 19.22 13.38
C GLU A 313 13.24 19.67 13.30
N ALA A 314 12.54 19.34 12.21
CA ALA A 314 11.12 19.66 12.05
C ALA A 314 10.25 19.00 13.14
N LEU A 315 10.51 17.72 13.46
CA LEU A 315 9.82 17.03 14.55
C LEU A 315 10.07 17.70 15.91
N HIS A 316 11.33 18.06 16.23
CA HIS A 316 11.64 18.76 17.48
C HIS A 316 10.92 20.10 17.59
N VAL A 317 10.73 20.84 16.48
CA VAL A 317 9.96 22.08 16.49
C VAL A 317 8.49 21.79 16.81
N LEU A 318 7.85 20.81 16.13
CA LEU A 318 6.47 20.46 16.39
C LEU A 318 6.25 19.91 17.82
N GLU A 319 7.24 19.20 18.39
CA GLU A 319 7.22 18.75 19.77
C GLU A 319 7.36 19.93 20.75
N GLY A 320 8.26 20.87 20.47
CA GLY A 320 8.44 22.10 21.26
C GLY A 320 7.18 22.96 21.34
N GLU A 321 6.40 22.99 20.25
CA GLU A 321 5.08 23.65 20.19
C GLU A 321 3.94 22.75 20.75
N HIS A 322 4.25 21.59 21.31
CA HIS A 322 3.30 20.61 21.85
C HIS A 322 2.25 20.07 20.85
N LEU A 323 2.53 20.18 19.55
CA LEU A 323 1.62 19.75 18.48
C LEU A 323 1.62 18.24 18.28
N VAL A 324 2.79 17.63 18.47
CA VAL A 324 3.01 16.18 18.33
C VAL A 324 3.85 15.65 19.48
N ARG A 325 3.83 14.33 19.64
CA ARG A 325 4.74 13.58 20.49
C ARG A 325 5.38 12.49 19.66
N SER A 326 6.71 12.48 19.60
CA SER A 326 7.49 11.45 18.91
C SER A 326 8.21 10.58 19.92
N THR A 327 8.14 9.27 19.74
CA THR A 327 8.92 8.28 20.47
C THR A 327 9.49 7.28 19.46
N ARG A 328 10.27 6.29 19.88
CA ARG A 328 10.88 5.35 18.96
C ARG A 328 9.81 4.63 18.12
N ASN A 329 9.82 4.84 16.81
CA ASN A 329 8.87 4.30 15.82
C ASN A 329 7.39 4.65 16.07
N HIS A 330 7.13 5.71 16.82
CA HIS A 330 5.75 6.10 17.13
C HIS A 330 5.62 7.62 17.15
N LEU A 331 4.63 8.15 16.46
CA LEU A 331 4.30 9.56 16.41
C LEU A 331 2.81 9.75 16.69
N GLU A 332 2.47 10.67 17.57
CA GLU A 332 1.10 10.98 17.99
C GLU A 332 0.83 12.47 17.78
N ILE A 333 -0.30 12.83 17.17
CA ILE A 333 -0.78 14.21 17.11
C ILE A 333 -1.47 14.53 18.43
N ARG A 334 -0.99 15.57 19.12
CA ARG A 334 -1.48 16.00 20.44
C ARG A 334 -2.51 17.13 20.34
N ASP A 335 -2.30 18.04 19.40
CA ASP A 335 -3.18 19.20 19.19
C ASP A 335 -3.41 19.41 17.69
N ARG A 336 -4.42 18.72 17.13
CA ARG A 336 -4.81 18.84 15.73
C ARG A 336 -5.25 20.25 15.33
N PRO A 337 -6.06 20.99 16.13
CA PRO A 337 -6.42 22.37 15.82
C PRO A 337 -5.22 23.29 15.65
N GLN A 338 -4.25 23.24 16.55
CA GLN A 338 -3.03 24.04 16.42
C GLN A 338 -2.13 23.54 15.29
N LEU A 339 -2.06 22.24 15.01
CA LEU A 339 -1.35 21.69 13.87
C LEU A 339 -1.92 22.19 12.54
N LEU A 340 -3.25 22.37 12.45
CA LEU A 340 -3.93 23.01 11.31
C LEU A 340 -3.48 24.45 11.14
N VAL A 341 -3.40 25.23 12.22
CA VAL A 341 -2.92 26.62 12.20
C VAL A 341 -1.46 26.65 11.74
N PHE A 342 -0.63 25.71 12.23
CA PHE A 342 0.78 25.62 11.85
C PHE A 342 0.97 25.26 10.38
N ALA A 343 0.19 24.32 9.85
CA ALA A 343 0.21 23.94 8.43
C ALA A 343 -0.27 25.07 7.49
N GLY A 344 -1.16 25.94 7.98
CA GLY A 344 -1.66 27.10 7.27
C GLY A 344 -2.24 26.77 5.88
N GLU A 345 -1.93 27.58 4.89
CA GLU A 345 -2.43 27.43 3.51
C GLU A 345 -1.88 26.19 2.77
N SER A 346 -0.89 25.49 3.34
CA SER A 346 -0.36 24.26 2.74
C SER A 346 -1.35 23.10 2.76
N TYR A 347 -2.37 23.16 3.63
CA TYR A 347 -3.36 22.11 3.86
C TYR A 347 -4.80 22.64 3.66
N GLY A 348 -5.74 21.75 3.33
CA GLY A 348 -7.19 22.00 3.35
C GLY A 348 -7.85 22.08 1.98
N THR A 349 -7.17 22.59 0.94
CA THR A 349 -7.77 22.72 -0.40
C THR A 349 -8.04 21.37 -1.07
N PRO A 350 -7.10 20.40 -1.13
CA PRO A 350 -7.38 19.07 -1.70
C PRO A 350 -8.49 18.34 -0.94
N GLU A 351 -8.52 18.47 0.37
CA GLU A 351 -9.50 17.81 1.25
C GLU A 351 -10.91 18.40 1.03
N ALA A 352 -11.02 19.71 0.86
CA ALA A 352 -12.27 20.40 0.52
C ALA A 352 -12.78 20.00 -0.87
N GLU A 353 -11.88 19.94 -1.86
CA GLU A 353 -12.24 19.51 -3.21
C GLU A 353 -12.63 18.04 -3.29
N HIS A 354 -11.96 17.16 -2.54
CA HIS A 354 -12.37 15.77 -2.40
C HIS A 354 -13.81 15.66 -1.88
N ARG A 355 -14.12 16.29 -0.75
CA ARG A 355 -15.48 16.32 -0.18
C ARG A 355 -16.51 16.86 -1.19
N ARG A 356 -16.19 17.94 -1.90
CA ARG A 356 -17.05 18.52 -2.92
C ARG A 356 -17.33 17.54 -4.06
N LEU A 357 -16.31 16.86 -4.57
CA LEU A 357 -16.43 15.90 -5.68
C LEU A 357 -17.26 14.68 -5.28
N MET A 358 -17.03 14.13 -4.09
CA MET A 358 -17.73 12.95 -3.60
C MET A 358 -19.20 13.25 -3.22
N ALA A 359 -19.52 14.48 -2.83
CA ALA A 359 -20.90 14.90 -2.55
C ALA A 359 -21.76 15.16 -3.80
N LEU A 360 -21.18 15.16 -5.00
CA LEU A 360 -21.96 15.36 -6.24
C LEU A 360 -22.90 14.17 -6.48
N PRO A 361 -24.13 14.41 -7.01
CA PRO A 361 -25.08 13.34 -7.31
C PRO A 361 -24.50 12.27 -8.25
N LEU A 362 -24.84 11.00 -8.02
CA LEU A 362 -24.40 9.87 -8.84
C LEU A 362 -25.13 9.75 -10.20
N HIS A 363 -26.05 10.66 -10.51
CA HIS A 363 -26.78 10.63 -11.76
C HIS A 363 -25.87 10.96 -12.94
N SER A 364 -25.89 10.09 -13.95
CA SER A 364 -25.03 10.16 -15.11
C SER A 364 -25.16 11.49 -15.86
N ARG A 365 -24.05 12.13 -16.16
CA ARG A 365 -23.98 13.25 -17.13
C ARG A 365 -24.06 12.79 -18.59
N ARG A 366 -24.34 11.53 -18.92
CA ARG A 366 -24.26 11.00 -20.29
C ARG A 366 -25.62 10.72 -20.93
N ALA A 367 -26.58 11.63 -20.77
CA ALA A 367 -27.72 11.71 -21.69
C ALA A 367 -27.51 12.87 -22.70
N GLY A 368 -26.38 12.98 -23.39
CA GLY A 368 -26.21 14.11 -24.29
C GLY A 368 -24.98 14.18 -25.19
N CYS A 369 -24.07 13.24 -25.17
CA CYS A 369 -22.94 13.27 -26.11
C CYS A 369 -22.78 11.94 -26.85
N ARG A 370 -23.68 11.66 -27.80
CA ARG A 370 -23.33 10.75 -28.88
C ARG A 370 -22.38 11.52 -29.80
N PRO A 371 -21.19 11.01 -30.11
CA PRO A 371 -20.41 11.56 -31.19
C PRO A 371 -21.22 11.40 -32.48
N ALA A 372 -21.47 12.49 -33.17
CA ALA A 372 -21.98 12.45 -34.54
C ALA A 372 -21.02 11.57 -35.34
N ALA A 373 -21.56 10.53 -35.97
CA ALA A 373 -20.84 9.72 -36.91
C ALA A 373 -20.27 10.65 -37.99
N LEU A 374 -18.94 10.68 -38.08
CA LEU A 374 -18.25 11.24 -39.24
C LEU A 374 -18.61 10.35 -40.44
N ALA A 375 -19.44 10.90 -41.36
CA ALA A 375 -19.72 10.35 -42.67
C ALA A 375 -18.51 10.59 -43.57
#